data_2cd45754fb2709ced12255d08c7e8dbd
#
_entry.id   2cd45754fb2709ced12255d08c7e8dbd
#
_cell.length_a   1.000
_cell.length_b   1.000
_cell.length_c   1.000
_cell.angle_alpha   90.00
_cell.angle_beta   90.00
_cell.angle_gamma   90.00
#
_symmetry.space_group_name_H-M   'P 1'
#
loop_
_entity.id
_entity.type
_entity.pdbx_description
1 polymer ?
#
loop_
_entity_poly.entity_id
_entity_poly.type
_entity_poly.pdbx_seq_one_letter_code
_entity_poly.pdbx_strand_id
1 'polypeptide(L)'
;MLRRTVIALVAAFFCASALPSLAEAADKIGVANPMRLSAQSAPGKEAEKQLSAMFGKEREQLEKQGAALNKQAEDLRKQAAALSEKARNERAQKIQKQAQELDVKGTAYTQRLSRVQQAINAQMNDVVREACKSFAKKNKYSMIVDGTVVMYFDNANDVTDDLIEEVNKIWKSKGGKFDLSSVK
;
A
#
# COMPACT_ATOMS: atom_id res chain seq x y z
N MET A 1 -21.84 78.22 -6.51
CA MET A 1 -21.30 77.32 -5.46
C MET A 1 -21.87 75.90 -5.56
N LEU A 2 -23.02 75.68 -6.20
CA LEU A 2 -23.66 74.31 -6.29
C LEU A 2 -22.94 73.32 -7.21
N ARG A 3 -22.20 73.77 -8.22
CA ARG A 3 -21.51 72.88 -9.17
C ARG A 3 -20.23 72.19 -8.62
N ARG A 4 -19.59 72.78 -7.61
CA ARG A 4 -18.35 72.22 -7.01
C ARG A 4 -18.64 71.12 -5.97
N THR A 5 -19.80 71.16 -5.34
CA THR A 5 -20.22 70.17 -4.33
C THR A 5 -20.70 68.87 -4.95
N VAL A 6 -21.30 68.89 -6.16
CA VAL A 6 -21.78 67.69 -6.86
C VAL A 6 -20.61 66.86 -7.40
N ILE A 7 -19.53 67.45 -7.83
CA ILE A 7 -18.33 66.77 -8.34
C ILE A 7 -17.61 66.02 -7.19
N ALA A 8 -17.59 66.62 -5.99
CA ALA A 8 -16.97 65.97 -4.81
C ALA A 8 -17.71 64.72 -4.32
N LEU A 9 -19.05 64.69 -4.46
CA LEU A 9 -19.90 63.58 -4.05
C LEU A 9 -19.84 62.39 -5.02
N VAL A 10 -19.66 62.63 -6.33
CA VAL A 10 -19.49 61.56 -7.33
C VAL A 10 -18.11 60.92 -7.24
N ALA A 11 -17.06 61.64 -6.90
CA ALA A 11 -15.70 61.08 -6.71
C ALA A 11 -15.60 60.20 -5.45
N ALA A 12 -16.38 60.50 -4.38
CA ALA A 12 -16.41 59.70 -3.17
C ALA A 12 -17.15 58.34 -3.35
N PHE A 13 -18.10 58.29 -4.29
CA PHE A 13 -18.88 57.03 -4.55
C PHE A 13 -18.11 56.06 -5.44
N PHE A 14 -17.12 56.51 -6.20
CA PHE A 14 -16.31 55.63 -7.09
C PHE A 14 -15.13 55.00 -6.37
N CYS A 15 -14.72 55.49 -5.18
CA CYS A 15 -13.67 54.84 -4.37
C CYS A 15 -14.13 53.72 -3.46
N ALA A 16 -15.47 53.52 -3.29
CA ALA A 16 -15.99 52.50 -2.40
C ALA A 16 -16.11 51.10 -3.04
N SER A 17 -15.82 50.97 -4.35
CA SER A 17 -15.97 49.69 -5.07
C SER A 17 -14.64 48.87 -5.23
N ALA A 18 -13.57 49.33 -4.64
CA ALA A 18 -12.28 48.60 -4.63
C ALA A 18 -12.02 47.94 -3.25
N LEU A 19 -13.04 47.33 -2.65
CA LEU A 19 -12.77 46.32 -1.65
C LEU A 19 -12.24 45.12 -2.39
N PRO A 20 -10.96 44.70 -2.17
CA PRO A 20 -10.55 43.40 -2.66
C PRO A 20 -11.52 42.40 -2.02
N SER A 21 -12.36 41.76 -2.84
CA SER A 21 -13.06 40.57 -2.39
C SER A 21 -11.95 39.65 -1.91
N LEU A 22 -11.88 39.45 -0.60
CA LEU A 22 -11.19 38.30 -0.01
C LEU A 22 -11.98 37.11 -0.53
N ALA A 23 -11.72 36.72 -1.77
CA ALA A 23 -12.09 35.41 -2.25
C ALA A 23 -11.32 34.47 -1.33
N GLU A 24 -12.02 34.00 -0.31
CA GLU A 24 -11.59 32.90 0.53
C GLU A 24 -11.25 31.78 -0.44
N ALA A 25 -9.93 31.61 -0.68
CA ALA A 25 -9.47 30.58 -1.59
C ALA A 25 -9.99 29.25 -1.00
N ALA A 26 -11.03 28.72 -1.62
CA ALA A 26 -11.61 27.46 -1.19
C ALA A 26 -10.45 26.46 -1.01
N ASP A 27 -10.38 25.85 0.16
CA ASP A 27 -9.33 24.91 0.50
C ASP A 27 -9.27 23.80 -0.55
N LYS A 28 -8.15 23.72 -1.25
CA LYS A 28 -7.96 22.72 -2.30
C LYS A 28 -7.70 21.37 -1.65
N ILE A 29 -8.64 20.44 -1.77
CA ILE A 29 -8.57 19.10 -1.23
C ILE A 29 -8.27 18.13 -2.37
N GLY A 30 -7.22 17.33 -2.22
CA GLY A 30 -6.90 16.23 -3.13
C GLY A 30 -7.40 14.90 -2.57
N VAL A 31 -7.80 13.99 -3.46
CA VAL A 31 -8.18 12.62 -3.13
C VAL A 31 -7.21 11.67 -3.80
N ALA A 32 -6.69 10.71 -3.07
CA ALA A 32 -5.77 9.72 -3.60
C ALA A 32 -6.26 8.30 -3.34
N ASN A 33 -6.06 7.41 -4.30
CA ASN A 33 -6.37 5.99 -4.16
C ASN A 33 -5.12 5.24 -3.67
N PRO A 34 -5.06 4.79 -2.38
CA PRO A 34 -3.88 4.15 -1.82
C PRO A 34 -3.58 2.79 -2.46
N MET A 35 -4.59 2.09 -2.97
CA MET A 35 -4.36 0.81 -3.67
C MET A 35 -3.63 1.04 -4.99
N ARG A 36 -4.02 2.07 -5.77
CA ARG A 36 -3.31 2.45 -6.99
C ARG A 36 -1.90 2.95 -6.68
N LEU A 37 -1.74 3.78 -5.66
CA LEU A 37 -0.42 4.22 -5.18
C LEU A 37 0.48 3.03 -4.85
N SER A 38 -0.03 2.06 -4.10
CA SER A 38 0.72 0.85 -3.74
C SER A 38 1.06 -0.03 -4.95
N ALA A 39 0.10 -0.28 -5.85
CA ALA A 39 0.28 -1.23 -6.96
C ALA A 39 1.07 -0.63 -8.14
N GLN A 40 0.91 0.66 -8.43
CA GLN A 40 1.43 1.26 -9.65
C GLN A 40 2.74 2.04 -9.46
N SER A 41 3.06 2.43 -8.22
CA SER A 41 4.30 3.14 -7.92
C SER A 41 5.55 2.26 -8.02
N ALA A 42 6.70 2.90 -8.22
CA ALA A 42 7.98 2.20 -8.26
C ALA A 42 8.30 1.46 -6.94
N PRO A 43 8.08 2.02 -5.74
CA PRO A 43 8.25 1.26 -4.50
C PRO A 43 7.30 0.06 -4.40
N GLY A 44 6.04 0.17 -4.87
CA GLY A 44 5.11 -0.96 -4.86
C GLY A 44 5.60 -2.14 -5.72
N LYS A 45 6.04 -1.84 -6.94
CA LYS A 45 6.64 -2.86 -7.83
C LYS A 45 7.93 -3.47 -7.27
N GLU A 46 8.76 -2.65 -6.62
CA GLU A 46 9.98 -3.15 -5.97
C GLU A 46 9.65 -4.03 -4.75
N ALA A 47 8.61 -3.70 -3.98
CA ALA A 47 8.12 -4.53 -2.88
C ALA A 47 7.72 -5.93 -3.36
N GLU A 48 6.91 -6.01 -4.40
CA GLU A 48 6.49 -7.28 -5.01
C GLU A 48 7.70 -8.10 -5.49
N LYS A 49 8.63 -7.45 -6.18
CA LYS A 49 9.85 -8.09 -6.68
C LYS A 49 10.71 -8.65 -5.54
N GLN A 50 10.95 -7.87 -4.48
CA GLN A 50 11.76 -8.32 -3.34
C GLN A 50 11.08 -9.43 -2.56
N LEU A 51 9.77 -9.34 -2.31
CA LEU A 51 9.00 -10.41 -1.66
C LEU A 51 9.02 -11.70 -2.48
N SER A 52 8.81 -11.62 -3.79
CA SER A 52 8.88 -12.78 -4.68
C SER A 52 10.27 -13.40 -4.68
N ALA A 53 11.33 -12.60 -4.75
CA ALA A 53 12.71 -13.09 -4.72
C ALA A 53 13.09 -13.77 -3.40
N MET A 54 12.62 -13.22 -2.26
CA MET A 54 12.93 -13.74 -0.93
C MET A 54 12.12 -14.99 -0.56
N PHE A 55 10.86 -15.04 -0.94
CA PHE A 55 9.89 -16.02 -0.43
C PHE A 55 9.30 -16.94 -1.48
N GLY A 56 9.42 -16.62 -2.77
CA GLY A 56 8.75 -17.37 -3.84
C GLY A 56 9.17 -18.85 -3.91
N LYS A 57 10.45 -19.15 -3.84
CA LYS A 57 10.96 -20.53 -3.87
C LYS A 57 10.52 -21.35 -2.66
N GLU A 58 10.56 -20.75 -1.47
CA GLU A 58 10.15 -21.43 -0.24
C GLU A 58 8.64 -21.68 -0.21
N ARG A 59 7.85 -20.73 -0.66
CA ARG A 59 6.40 -20.91 -0.85
C ARG A 59 6.11 -22.11 -1.74
N GLU A 60 6.75 -22.16 -2.92
CA GLU A 60 6.55 -23.27 -3.86
C GLU A 60 6.96 -24.62 -3.25
N GLN A 61 8.02 -24.67 -2.45
CA GLN A 61 8.45 -25.87 -1.76
C GLN A 61 7.44 -26.33 -0.68
N LEU A 62 6.90 -25.41 0.11
CA LEU A 62 5.89 -25.71 1.11
C LEU A 62 4.59 -26.20 0.45
N GLU A 63 4.15 -25.58 -0.64
CA GLU A 63 3.00 -26.01 -1.43
C GLU A 63 3.17 -27.42 -1.98
N LYS A 64 4.35 -27.74 -2.55
CA LYS A 64 4.69 -29.08 -3.07
C LYS A 64 4.72 -30.12 -1.94
N GLN A 65 5.30 -29.78 -0.77
CA GLN A 65 5.33 -30.68 0.37
C GLN A 65 3.91 -30.95 0.91
N GLY A 66 3.06 -29.92 0.98
CA GLY A 66 1.66 -30.06 1.37
C GLY A 66 0.87 -30.96 0.42
N ALA A 67 1.00 -30.74 -0.88
CA ALA A 67 0.35 -31.57 -1.89
C ALA A 67 0.81 -33.04 -1.84
N ALA A 68 2.11 -33.28 -1.66
CA ALA A 68 2.65 -34.62 -1.52
C ALA A 68 2.15 -35.33 -0.25
N LEU A 69 2.05 -34.60 0.86
CA LEU A 69 1.52 -35.12 2.12
C LEU A 69 0.05 -35.50 2.01
N ASN A 70 -0.77 -34.65 1.40
CA ASN A 70 -2.18 -34.94 1.16
C ASN A 70 -2.35 -36.20 0.30
N LYS A 71 -1.52 -36.36 -0.75
CA LYS A 71 -1.54 -37.55 -1.58
C LYS A 71 -1.16 -38.80 -0.79
N GLN A 72 -0.12 -38.74 0.06
CA GLN A 72 0.25 -39.90 0.92
C GLN A 72 -0.86 -40.28 1.87
N ALA A 73 -1.57 -39.31 2.46
CA ALA A 73 -2.71 -39.55 3.34
C ALA A 73 -3.88 -40.21 2.59
N GLU A 74 -4.16 -39.74 1.37
CA GLU A 74 -5.19 -40.32 0.51
C GLU A 74 -4.86 -41.75 0.09
N ASP A 75 -3.60 -41.99 -0.32
CA ASP A 75 -3.12 -43.32 -0.70
C ASP A 75 -3.18 -44.27 0.48
N LEU A 76 -2.79 -43.84 1.67
CA LEU A 76 -2.94 -44.66 2.88
C LEU A 76 -4.41 -45.04 3.13
N ARG A 77 -5.33 -44.08 2.95
CA ARG A 77 -6.78 -44.33 3.12
C ARG A 77 -7.29 -45.36 2.10
N LYS A 78 -6.89 -45.26 0.84
CA LYS A 78 -7.28 -46.18 -0.24
C LYS A 78 -6.74 -47.59 -0.01
N GLN A 79 -5.54 -47.73 0.54
CA GLN A 79 -4.84 -48.99 0.75
C GLN A 79 -5.10 -49.60 2.14
N ALA A 80 -5.83 -48.92 3.00
CA ALA A 80 -5.98 -49.28 4.40
C ALA A 80 -6.49 -50.72 4.62
N ALA A 81 -7.39 -51.23 3.77
CA ALA A 81 -7.93 -52.59 3.84
C ALA A 81 -6.91 -53.69 3.41
N ALA A 82 -5.95 -53.32 2.58
CA ALA A 82 -4.93 -54.25 2.06
C ALA A 82 -3.65 -54.29 2.91
N LEU A 83 -3.48 -53.36 3.84
CA LEU A 83 -2.30 -53.22 4.69
C LEU A 83 -2.48 -53.94 6.02
N SER A 84 -1.40 -54.55 6.54
CA SER A 84 -1.38 -55.02 7.92
C SER A 84 -1.53 -53.82 8.89
N GLU A 85 -2.07 -54.09 10.09
CA GLU A 85 -2.21 -53.07 11.12
C GLU A 85 -0.89 -52.34 11.44
N LYS A 86 0.18 -53.10 11.57
CA LYS A 86 1.54 -52.56 11.77
C LYS A 86 1.94 -51.59 10.66
N ALA A 87 1.83 -52.00 9.40
CA ALA A 87 2.20 -51.19 8.24
C ALA A 87 1.35 -49.91 8.11
N ARG A 88 0.06 -50.02 8.45
CA ARG A 88 -0.87 -48.87 8.48
C ARG A 88 -0.47 -47.86 9.55
N ASN A 89 -0.18 -48.35 10.76
CA ASN A 89 0.24 -47.48 11.87
C ASN A 89 1.57 -46.81 11.61
N GLU A 90 2.56 -47.51 11.07
CA GLU A 90 3.87 -46.94 10.68
C GLU A 90 3.72 -45.83 9.62
N ARG A 91 2.89 -46.07 8.60
CA ARG A 91 2.62 -45.04 7.57
C ARG A 91 1.87 -43.85 8.14
N ALA A 92 0.87 -44.07 9.01
CA ALA A 92 0.15 -42.99 9.65
C ALA A 92 1.07 -42.11 10.52
N GLN A 93 1.91 -42.75 11.34
CA GLN A 93 2.88 -42.03 12.16
C GLN A 93 3.86 -41.19 11.32
N LYS A 94 4.35 -41.76 10.20
CA LYS A 94 5.24 -41.03 9.26
C LYS A 94 4.54 -39.78 8.67
N ILE A 95 3.29 -39.95 8.22
CA ILE A 95 2.48 -38.85 7.69
C ILE A 95 2.30 -37.75 8.76
N GLN A 96 1.93 -38.17 9.98
CA GLN A 96 1.72 -37.27 11.11
C GLN A 96 3.01 -36.45 11.43
N LYS A 97 4.16 -37.13 11.48
CA LYS A 97 5.44 -36.47 11.70
C LYS A 97 5.75 -35.45 10.60
N GLN A 98 5.57 -35.82 9.34
CA GLN A 98 5.77 -34.90 8.20
C GLN A 98 4.81 -33.71 8.23
N ALA A 99 3.54 -33.92 8.67
CA ALA A 99 2.58 -32.85 8.85
C ALA A 99 3.05 -31.85 9.93
N GLN A 100 3.53 -32.34 11.06
CA GLN A 100 4.09 -31.46 12.11
C GLN A 100 5.31 -30.69 11.66
N GLU A 101 6.23 -31.35 10.93
CA GLU A 101 7.41 -30.67 10.36
C GLU A 101 7.01 -29.58 9.35
N LEU A 102 6.00 -29.85 8.52
CA LEU A 102 5.49 -28.89 7.55
C LEU A 102 4.81 -27.71 8.24
N ASP A 103 4.04 -27.93 9.29
CA ASP A 103 3.38 -26.90 10.09
C ASP A 103 4.41 -25.95 10.74
N VAL A 104 5.46 -26.49 11.34
CA VAL A 104 6.56 -25.69 11.91
C VAL A 104 7.22 -24.83 10.84
N LYS A 105 7.51 -25.38 9.66
CA LYS A 105 8.10 -24.65 8.55
C LYS A 105 7.14 -23.56 8.03
N GLY A 106 5.85 -23.87 7.89
CA GLY A 106 4.83 -22.92 7.46
C GLY A 106 4.68 -21.76 8.43
N THR A 107 4.68 -22.03 9.73
CA THR A 107 4.63 -21.01 10.77
C THR A 107 5.87 -20.10 10.72
N ALA A 108 7.05 -20.67 10.62
CA ALA A 108 8.30 -19.90 10.50
C ALA A 108 8.32 -19.03 9.24
N TYR A 109 7.87 -19.58 8.10
CA TYR A 109 7.71 -18.85 6.85
C TYR A 109 6.77 -17.65 6.99
N THR A 110 5.56 -17.87 7.55
CA THR A 110 4.56 -16.82 7.74
C THR A 110 5.05 -15.71 8.66
N GLN A 111 5.74 -16.06 9.75
CA GLN A 111 6.32 -15.07 10.66
C GLN A 111 7.39 -14.20 9.98
N ARG A 112 8.28 -14.82 9.19
CA ARG A 112 9.31 -14.06 8.45
C ARG A 112 8.69 -13.18 7.38
N LEU A 113 7.74 -13.70 6.61
CA LEU A 113 7.00 -12.93 5.61
C LEU A 113 6.33 -11.71 6.23
N SER A 114 5.63 -11.89 7.36
CA SER A 114 4.95 -10.81 8.08
C SER A 114 5.92 -9.71 8.54
N ARG A 115 7.09 -10.09 9.12
CA ARG A 115 8.10 -9.11 9.52
C ARG A 115 8.64 -8.30 8.34
N VAL A 116 8.94 -8.97 7.23
CA VAL A 116 9.44 -8.29 6.02
C VAL A 116 8.37 -7.37 5.43
N GLN A 117 7.12 -7.81 5.35
CA GLN A 117 6.00 -6.97 4.89
C GLN A 117 5.80 -5.74 5.78
N GLN A 118 5.89 -5.89 7.10
CA GLN A 118 5.80 -4.75 8.02
C GLN A 118 6.93 -3.73 7.80
N ALA A 119 8.16 -4.19 7.60
CA ALA A 119 9.30 -3.32 7.32
C ALA A 119 9.15 -2.58 5.98
N ILE A 120 8.69 -3.27 4.94
CA ILE A 120 8.38 -2.68 3.63
C ILE A 120 7.26 -1.63 3.77
N ASN A 121 6.17 -1.97 4.45
CA ASN A 121 5.02 -1.07 4.63
C ASN A 121 5.42 0.20 5.41
N ALA A 122 6.25 0.08 6.43
CA ALA A 122 6.75 1.23 7.18
C ALA A 122 7.52 2.20 6.26
N GLN A 123 8.49 1.68 5.50
CA GLN A 123 9.29 2.48 4.57
C GLN A 123 8.44 3.06 3.42
N MET A 124 7.48 2.28 2.90
CA MET A 124 6.52 2.75 1.90
C MET A 124 5.70 3.93 2.42
N ASN A 125 5.15 3.80 3.63
CA ASN A 125 4.35 4.86 4.26
C ASN A 125 5.15 6.14 4.45
N ASP A 126 6.44 6.04 4.79
CA ASP A 126 7.31 7.21 4.92
C ASP A 126 7.52 7.91 3.57
N VAL A 127 7.75 7.16 2.50
CA VAL A 127 7.88 7.71 1.14
C VAL A 127 6.56 8.36 0.68
N VAL A 128 5.43 7.70 0.86
CA VAL A 128 4.12 8.24 0.49
C VAL A 128 3.79 9.49 1.29
N ARG A 129 4.04 9.51 2.59
CA ARG A 129 3.82 10.68 3.44
C ARG A 129 4.66 11.89 2.99
N GLU A 130 5.93 11.66 2.67
CA GLU A 130 6.81 12.70 2.16
C GLU A 130 6.34 13.21 0.79
N ALA A 131 5.88 12.32 -0.09
CA ALA A 131 5.32 12.67 -1.38
C ALA A 131 4.04 13.50 -1.24
N CYS A 132 3.11 13.09 -0.38
CA CYS A 132 1.91 13.86 -0.10
C CYS A 132 2.24 15.26 0.42
N LYS A 133 3.19 15.38 1.35
CA LYS A 133 3.63 16.66 1.90
C LYS A 133 4.27 17.56 0.83
N SER A 134 5.16 17.01 0.00
CA SER A 134 5.84 17.73 -1.09
C SER A 134 4.81 18.19 -2.13
N PHE A 135 3.97 17.30 -2.60
CA PHE A 135 2.95 17.55 -3.60
C PHE A 135 1.92 18.59 -3.13
N ALA A 136 1.39 18.44 -1.91
CA ALA A 136 0.43 19.37 -1.34
C ALA A 136 1.00 20.78 -1.24
N LYS A 137 2.23 20.92 -0.72
CA LYS A 137 2.91 22.23 -0.61
C LYS A 137 3.12 22.88 -1.99
N LYS A 138 3.59 22.10 -2.98
CA LYS A 138 3.88 22.60 -4.33
C LYS A 138 2.63 23.06 -5.08
N ASN A 139 1.52 22.32 -4.89
CA ASN A 139 0.28 22.55 -5.64
C ASN A 139 -0.81 23.25 -4.82
N LYS A 140 -0.46 23.76 -3.63
CA LYS A 140 -1.36 24.50 -2.73
C LYS A 140 -2.60 23.73 -2.30
N TYR A 141 -2.45 22.44 -2.05
CA TYR A 141 -3.49 21.63 -1.39
C TYR A 141 -3.42 21.85 0.12
N SER A 142 -4.54 22.06 0.76
CA SER A 142 -4.66 22.12 2.22
C SER A 142 -4.63 20.71 2.83
N MET A 143 -5.14 19.72 2.09
CA MET A 143 -5.19 18.33 2.54
C MET A 143 -5.22 17.36 1.35
N ILE A 144 -4.69 16.14 1.59
CA ILE A 144 -4.86 14.98 0.71
C ILE A 144 -5.50 13.88 1.54
N VAL A 145 -6.63 13.37 1.06
CA VAL A 145 -7.43 12.36 1.77
C VAL A 145 -7.39 11.03 1.03
N ASP A 146 -7.56 9.96 1.81
CA ASP A 146 -7.71 8.62 1.27
C ASP A 146 -9.08 8.46 0.59
N GLY A 147 -9.08 8.15 -0.71
CA GLY A 147 -10.29 7.98 -1.50
C GLY A 147 -11.17 6.79 -1.07
N THR A 148 -10.65 5.86 -0.28
CA THR A 148 -11.43 4.71 0.21
C THR A 148 -12.40 5.08 1.34
N VAL A 149 -12.19 6.23 1.99
CA VAL A 149 -13.06 6.72 3.08
C VAL A 149 -13.97 7.88 2.63
N VAL A 150 -13.83 8.32 1.37
CA VAL A 150 -14.64 9.39 0.79
C VAL A 150 -15.80 8.79 0.01
N MET A 151 -17.04 9.14 0.35
CA MET A 151 -18.22 8.59 -0.35
C MET A 151 -18.40 9.13 -1.77
N TYR A 152 -17.99 10.38 -2.01
CA TYR A 152 -18.07 11.04 -3.32
C TYR A 152 -17.00 12.12 -3.44
N PHE A 153 -16.39 12.23 -4.60
CA PHE A 153 -15.54 13.35 -5.00
C PHE A 153 -15.59 13.52 -6.52
N ASP A 154 -15.35 14.73 -6.98
CA ASP A 154 -15.22 15.02 -8.39
C ASP A 154 -13.86 14.52 -8.92
N ASN A 155 -13.81 14.03 -10.16
CA ASN A 155 -12.58 13.56 -10.79
C ASN A 155 -11.46 14.63 -10.81
N ALA A 156 -11.83 15.92 -10.81
CA ALA A 156 -10.88 17.02 -10.71
C ALA A 156 -10.10 17.03 -9.38
N ASN A 157 -10.60 16.35 -8.35
CA ASN A 157 -9.94 16.20 -7.05
C ASN A 157 -9.05 14.94 -6.98
N ASP A 158 -9.12 14.02 -7.95
CA ASP A 158 -8.24 12.83 -7.98
C ASP A 158 -6.81 13.26 -8.33
N VAL A 159 -5.91 13.11 -7.37
CA VAL A 159 -4.49 13.42 -7.52
C VAL A 159 -3.62 12.15 -7.51
N THR A 160 -4.23 10.99 -7.71
CA THR A 160 -3.54 9.70 -7.57
C THR A 160 -2.35 9.59 -8.52
N ASP A 161 -2.54 9.93 -9.79
CA ASP A 161 -1.48 9.77 -10.80
C ASP A 161 -0.32 10.74 -10.56
N ASP A 162 -0.63 12.00 -10.25
CA ASP A 162 0.39 12.99 -9.88
C ASP A 162 1.17 12.58 -8.62
N LEU A 163 0.48 12.00 -7.64
CA LEU A 163 1.13 11.47 -6.44
C LEU A 163 2.01 10.25 -6.73
N ILE A 164 1.61 9.36 -7.66
CA ILE A 164 2.45 8.25 -8.10
C ILE A 164 3.78 8.78 -8.67
N GLU A 165 3.73 9.83 -9.47
CA GLU A 165 4.94 10.46 -10.01
C GLU A 165 5.83 11.04 -8.91
N GLU A 166 5.25 11.76 -7.95
CA GLU A 166 6.01 12.34 -6.83
C GLU A 166 6.58 11.25 -5.91
N VAL A 167 5.82 10.17 -5.63
CA VAL A 167 6.29 8.98 -4.91
C VAL A 167 7.49 8.35 -5.62
N ASN A 168 7.40 8.16 -6.94
CA ASN A 168 8.47 7.57 -7.74
C ASN A 168 9.75 8.42 -7.70
N LYS A 169 9.61 9.74 -7.75
CA LYS A 169 10.72 10.68 -7.67
C LYS A 169 11.42 10.62 -6.31
N ILE A 170 10.66 10.68 -5.22
CA ILE A 170 11.22 10.59 -3.86
C ILE A 170 11.84 9.22 -3.64
N TRP A 171 11.18 8.15 -4.06
CA TRP A 171 11.72 6.80 -3.98
C TRP A 171 13.09 6.67 -4.65
N LYS A 172 13.21 7.17 -5.87
CA LYS A 172 14.48 7.19 -6.61
C LYS A 172 15.56 7.98 -5.88
N SER A 173 15.23 9.12 -5.30
CA SER A 173 16.19 9.93 -4.54
C SER A 173 16.68 9.26 -3.26
N LYS A 174 15.90 8.33 -2.69
CA LYS A 174 16.26 7.51 -1.52
C LYS A 174 17.00 6.20 -1.88
N GLY A 175 17.38 6.02 -3.14
CA GLY A 175 18.16 4.86 -3.60
C GLY A 175 17.32 3.76 -4.23
N GLY A 176 15.98 3.85 -4.27
CA GLY A 176 15.09 2.97 -5.01
C GLY A 176 15.05 1.51 -4.52
N LYS A 177 15.33 1.26 -3.23
CA LYS A 177 15.33 -0.08 -2.60
C LYS A 177 14.85 0.00 -1.17
N PHE A 178 14.22 -1.08 -0.69
CA PHE A 178 13.91 -1.23 0.73
C PHE A 178 15.14 -1.74 1.49
N ASP A 179 15.40 -1.13 2.64
CA ASP A 179 16.38 -1.67 3.58
C ASP A 179 15.71 -2.74 4.45
N LEU A 180 16.09 -3.98 4.24
CA LEU A 180 15.61 -5.15 4.97
C LEU A 180 16.70 -5.78 5.84
N SER A 181 17.79 -5.09 6.08
CA SER A 181 18.94 -5.59 6.86
C SER A 181 18.59 -5.94 8.30
N SER A 182 17.62 -5.22 8.88
CA SER A 182 17.14 -5.42 10.26
C SER A 182 16.12 -6.56 10.43
N VAL A 183 15.66 -7.19 9.36
CA VAL A 183 14.53 -8.15 9.37
C VAL A 183 14.98 -9.59 9.06
N LYS A 184 16.29 -9.85 9.14
CA LYS A 184 16.88 -11.19 8.92
C LYS A 184 16.57 -12.15 10.06
#